data_f819f748ded251e53feed35aab356fcf
#
_entry.id   f819f748ded251e53feed35aab356fcf
#
_cell.length_a   1.000
_cell.length_b   1.000
_cell.length_c   1.000
_cell.angle_alpha   90.00
_cell.angle_beta   90.00
_cell.angle_gamma   90.00
#
_symmetry.space_group_name_H-M   'P 1'
#
loop_
_entity.id
_entity.type
_entity.pdbx_description
1 polymer ?
#
loop_
_entity_poly.entity_id
_entity_poly.type
_entity_poly.pdbx_seq_one_letter_code
_entity_poly.pdbx_strand_id
1 'polypeptide(L)'
;MKIYLILPLLLSITLSEEYSIVSGGVDRTFNAYFPLDTTGQIPMVIIMHGLGGSSADMEGLIGYFIDSGAVPVFPQAYFYENLPEIGSTTVWNFGALPELYSDVQFIADLIDHMALNHSFIDTNRVYATGYSAGGFMSYRLACDLADKITAVASVGGNFYKIDDGTDCLDQNREIPIMHIHGNYDPVVTYYMGGPSVFGQDVPYDETLTISESIDFWTEYNDLTIETTDTLMSGGWNWWYTMWLPSNSIKFTYSSENSTTQFIHILAEGGGHLWFLEAWGWGFDSHVEIFNFFMQYQLSDFFYIAPPENFTINAEETYVVLDWDPVLSDDFQYYLLERSTDSEFSTNLIANYLPTNQYEDHDIEYDTEYFYRVSYNEGGEWSEHSEVISITLEWMDISRSKALPIHFRLHQNYPNPFNPETYITYDLPEDGFVSVDIYDMRGVLIKTLVNDVQPRGYRT
;
A
#
# COMPACT_ATOMS: atom_id res chain seq x y z
N MET A 1 -56.71 12.22 3.79
CA MET A 1 -55.58 12.70 4.59
C MET A 1 -54.33 12.13 3.92
N LYS A 2 -53.64 12.95 3.10
CA LYS A 2 -52.39 12.56 2.44
C LYS A 2 -51.25 12.87 3.41
N ILE A 3 -50.61 11.84 3.93
CA ILE A 3 -49.38 11.98 4.75
C ILE A 3 -48.22 12.11 3.80
N TYR A 4 -47.62 13.27 3.71
CA TYR A 4 -46.35 13.49 3.05
C TYR A 4 -45.25 13.09 4.06
N LEU A 5 -44.59 11.96 3.84
CA LEU A 5 -43.33 11.64 4.52
C LEU A 5 -42.27 12.58 3.90
N ILE A 6 -41.89 13.60 4.64
CA ILE A 6 -40.68 14.36 4.36
C ILE A 6 -39.55 13.47 4.92
N LEU A 7 -38.88 12.72 4.05
CA LEU A 7 -37.55 12.16 4.40
C LEU A 7 -36.66 13.35 4.73
N PRO A 8 -36.00 13.38 5.88
CA PRO A 8 -34.93 14.33 6.09
C PRO A 8 -33.84 14.04 5.09
N LEU A 9 -33.50 15.02 4.23
CA LEU A 9 -32.25 15.05 3.52
C LEU A 9 -31.17 15.05 4.61
N LEU A 10 -30.55 13.90 4.87
CA LEU A 10 -29.31 13.85 5.63
C LEU A 10 -28.28 14.58 4.75
N LEU A 11 -28.10 15.88 5.01
CA LEU A 11 -26.89 16.55 4.58
C LEU A 11 -25.76 15.85 5.33
N SER A 12 -25.01 15.00 4.64
CA SER A 12 -23.72 14.53 5.10
C SER A 12 -22.84 15.79 5.21
N ILE A 13 -22.58 16.23 6.43
CA ILE A 13 -21.61 17.30 6.69
C ILE A 13 -20.23 16.65 6.47
N THR A 14 -19.68 16.83 5.29
CA THR A 14 -18.31 16.44 4.99
C THR A 14 -17.36 17.47 5.58
N LEU A 15 -16.32 17.01 6.27
CA LEU A 15 -15.20 17.88 6.63
C LEU A 15 -14.37 18.08 5.37
N SER A 16 -14.22 19.32 4.93
CA SER A 16 -13.33 19.69 3.82
C SER A 16 -12.11 20.39 4.37
N GLU A 17 -10.93 20.03 3.87
CA GLU A 17 -9.69 20.72 4.19
C GLU A 17 -8.96 21.06 2.87
N GLU A 18 -8.51 22.33 2.80
CA GLU A 18 -7.62 22.80 1.73
C GLU A 18 -6.19 22.76 2.26
N TYR A 19 -5.33 22.12 1.54
CA TYR A 19 -3.92 21.95 1.87
C TYR A 19 -3.04 22.74 0.95
N SER A 20 -1.92 23.26 1.50
CA SER A 20 -0.80 23.79 0.72
C SER A 20 0.48 23.12 1.22
N ILE A 21 1.20 22.48 0.31
CA ILE A 21 2.49 21.84 0.57
C ILE A 21 3.55 22.38 -0.37
N VAL A 22 4.80 22.37 0.06
CA VAL A 22 5.93 22.69 -0.82
C VAL A 22 6.39 21.41 -1.49
N SER A 23 6.29 21.36 -2.82
CA SER A 23 6.76 20.23 -3.62
C SER A 23 7.56 20.76 -4.81
N GLY A 24 8.74 20.17 -5.05
CA GLY A 24 9.63 20.65 -6.11
C GLY A 24 10.07 22.11 -5.97
N GLY A 25 9.99 22.66 -4.74
CA GLY A 25 10.39 24.05 -4.44
C GLY A 25 9.30 25.10 -4.71
N VAL A 26 8.07 24.68 -5.01
CA VAL A 26 6.90 25.58 -5.22
C VAL A 26 5.73 25.16 -4.33
N ASP A 27 4.87 26.14 -4.01
CA ASP A 27 3.63 25.85 -3.29
C ASP A 27 2.65 25.13 -4.21
N ARG A 28 2.13 23.99 -3.74
CA ARG A 28 1.12 23.18 -4.43
C ARG A 28 -0.08 23.00 -3.52
N THR A 29 -1.26 23.02 -4.08
CA THR A 29 -2.51 22.94 -3.32
C THR A 29 -3.35 21.74 -3.73
N PHE A 30 -4.14 21.22 -2.78
CA PHE A 30 -5.16 20.20 -3.02
C PHE A 30 -6.29 20.30 -1.98
N ASN A 31 -7.47 19.83 -2.34
CA ASN A 31 -8.61 19.70 -1.44
C ASN A 31 -8.82 18.24 -1.09
N ALA A 32 -9.05 17.93 0.19
CA ALA A 32 -9.43 16.61 0.66
C ALA A 32 -10.77 16.67 1.41
N TYR A 33 -11.56 15.61 1.25
CA TYR A 33 -12.89 15.50 1.88
C TYR A 33 -12.97 14.20 2.65
N PHE A 34 -13.40 14.28 3.91
CA PHE A 34 -13.37 13.16 4.83
C PHE A 34 -14.78 12.66 5.17
N PRO A 35 -14.98 11.33 5.27
CA PRO A 35 -16.21 10.80 5.83
C PRO A 35 -16.32 11.16 7.32
N LEU A 36 -17.54 11.19 7.85
CA LEU A 36 -17.77 11.47 9.28
C LEU A 36 -17.22 10.36 10.19
N ASP A 37 -17.23 9.14 9.71
CA ASP A 37 -16.66 7.99 10.42
C ASP A 37 -15.27 7.70 9.85
N THR A 38 -14.24 7.94 10.64
CA THR A 38 -12.85 7.67 10.35
C THR A 38 -12.32 6.50 11.19
N THR A 39 -13.19 5.63 11.64
CA THR A 39 -12.79 4.39 12.31
C THR A 39 -12.30 3.36 11.28
N GLY A 40 -11.10 2.80 11.49
CA GLY A 40 -10.47 1.84 10.57
C GLY A 40 -9.60 2.51 9.50
N GLN A 41 -9.18 1.72 8.54
CA GLN A 41 -8.32 2.14 7.43
C GLN A 41 -9.19 2.47 6.21
N ILE A 42 -9.07 3.69 5.69
CA ILE A 42 -9.95 4.23 4.64
C ILE A 42 -9.15 4.45 3.35
N PRO A 43 -9.60 3.91 2.20
CA PRO A 43 -8.94 4.10 0.93
C PRO A 43 -8.93 5.58 0.50
N MET A 44 -7.88 6.00 -0.17
CA MET A 44 -7.73 7.34 -0.74
C MET A 44 -7.83 7.29 -2.26
N VAL A 45 -8.63 8.20 -2.84
CA VAL A 45 -8.76 8.32 -4.31
C VAL A 45 -8.37 9.72 -4.74
N ILE A 46 -7.29 9.81 -5.52
CA ILE A 46 -6.79 11.05 -6.10
C ILE A 46 -7.48 11.28 -7.43
N ILE A 47 -8.14 12.45 -7.61
CA ILE A 47 -9.00 12.75 -8.76
C ILE A 47 -8.51 14.02 -9.45
N MET A 48 -7.96 13.86 -10.65
CA MET A 48 -7.26 14.92 -11.37
C MET A 48 -8.13 15.53 -12.49
N HIS A 49 -8.15 16.86 -12.57
CA HIS A 49 -8.91 17.62 -13.58
C HIS A 49 -8.23 17.63 -14.95
N GLY A 50 -8.95 18.08 -15.99
CA GLY A 50 -8.44 18.28 -17.34
C GLY A 50 -7.54 19.51 -17.51
N LEU A 51 -6.95 19.66 -18.70
CA LEU A 51 -6.16 20.85 -19.08
C LEU A 51 -6.96 22.13 -18.89
N GLY A 52 -6.36 23.14 -18.28
CA GLY A 52 -6.98 24.44 -18.04
C GLY A 52 -8.05 24.44 -16.95
N GLY A 53 -8.29 23.28 -16.32
CA GLY A 53 -9.26 23.11 -15.26
C GLY A 53 -8.72 23.45 -13.87
N SER A 54 -9.52 23.12 -12.87
CA SER A 54 -9.24 23.28 -11.46
C SER A 54 -9.69 22.07 -10.65
N SER A 55 -9.22 21.94 -9.43
CA SER A 55 -9.67 20.92 -8.48
C SER A 55 -11.20 20.92 -8.33
N ALA A 56 -11.81 22.11 -8.33
CA ALA A 56 -13.26 22.31 -8.19
C ALA A 56 -14.08 21.67 -9.34
N ASP A 57 -13.52 21.49 -10.51
CA ASP A 57 -14.23 20.89 -11.65
C ASP A 57 -14.60 19.42 -11.42
N MET A 58 -13.86 18.74 -10.55
CA MET A 58 -14.08 17.33 -10.22
C MET A 58 -14.82 17.13 -8.89
N GLU A 59 -15.06 18.19 -8.10
CA GLU A 59 -15.69 18.12 -6.79
C GLU A 59 -17.16 17.66 -6.83
N GLY A 60 -17.80 17.65 -7.99
CA GLY A 60 -19.10 17.01 -8.16
C GLY A 60 -19.15 15.52 -7.81
N LEU A 61 -18.00 14.87 -7.71
CA LEU A 61 -17.84 13.45 -7.38
C LEU A 61 -17.71 13.18 -5.87
N ILE A 62 -17.53 14.23 -5.03
CA ILE A 62 -17.26 14.10 -3.59
C ILE A 62 -18.27 13.19 -2.89
N GLY A 63 -19.57 13.46 -3.09
CA GLY A 63 -20.63 12.72 -2.40
C GLY A 63 -20.57 11.23 -2.65
N TYR A 64 -20.32 10.84 -3.89
CA TYR A 64 -20.22 9.42 -4.26
C TYR A 64 -19.08 8.71 -3.52
N PHE A 65 -17.86 9.26 -3.58
CA PHE A 65 -16.68 8.61 -2.97
C PHE A 65 -16.77 8.54 -1.45
N ILE A 66 -17.27 9.60 -0.81
CA ILE A 66 -17.49 9.60 0.65
C ILE A 66 -18.57 8.60 1.06
N ASP A 67 -19.71 8.58 0.37
CA ASP A 67 -20.79 7.64 0.66
C ASP A 67 -20.37 6.18 0.39
N SER A 68 -19.39 5.99 -0.46
CA SER A 68 -18.75 4.69 -0.75
C SER A 68 -17.61 4.33 0.21
N GLY A 69 -17.28 5.20 1.17
CA GLY A 69 -16.30 4.92 2.23
C GLY A 69 -14.85 5.22 1.84
N ALA A 70 -14.61 6.16 0.92
CA ALA A 70 -13.27 6.61 0.54
C ALA A 70 -13.02 8.08 0.88
N VAL A 71 -11.76 8.48 0.89
CA VAL A 71 -11.30 9.87 0.98
C VAL A 71 -10.97 10.37 -0.42
N PRO A 72 -11.83 11.16 -1.07
CA PRO A 72 -11.50 11.80 -2.34
C PRO A 72 -10.56 13.00 -2.11
N VAL A 73 -9.50 13.06 -2.91
CA VAL A 73 -8.49 14.12 -2.91
C VAL A 73 -8.40 14.73 -4.31
N PHE A 74 -8.51 16.05 -4.38
CA PHE A 74 -8.54 16.81 -5.63
C PHE A 74 -7.31 17.74 -5.71
N PRO A 75 -6.20 17.29 -6.29
CA PRO A 75 -5.02 18.12 -6.47
C PRO A 75 -5.23 19.17 -7.55
N GLN A 76 -4.55 20.33 -7.38
CA GLN A 76 -4.54 21.41 -8.33
C GLN A 76 -3.28 21.38 -9.19
N ALA A 77 -3.44 21.26 -10.51
CA ALA A 77 -2.33 21.40 -11.44
C ALA A 77 -1.69 22.80 -11.37
N TYR A 78 -0.40 22.89 -11.60
CA TYR A 78 0.30 24.16 -11.55
C TYR A 78 -0.14 25.10 -12.69
N PHE A 79 -0.31 26.39 -12.38
CA PHE A 79 -0.63 27.40 -13.37
C PHE A 79 0.64 27.98 -13.98
N TYR A 80 0.78 27.87 -15.28
CA TYR A 80 1.90 28.43 -16.02
C TYR A 80 1.44 29.61 -16.88
N GLU A 81 2.28 30.66 -16.93
CA GLU A 81 2.08 31.81 -17.79
C GLU A 81 2.84 31.64 -19.11
N ASN A 82 2.18 31.95 -20.22
CA ASN A 82 2.81 32.06 -21.55
C ASN A 82 3.54 30.77 -22.00
N LEU A 83 2.98 29.60 -21.72
CA LEU A 83 3.51 28.38 -22.34
C LEU A 83 3.48 28.48 -23.88
N PRO A 84 4.54 28.01 -24.56
CA PRO A 84 4.53 27.93 -26.01
C PRO A 84 3.28 27.17 -26.49
N GLU A 85 2.63 27.67 -27.54
CA GLU A 85 1.49 27.06 -28.23
C GLU A 85 0.17 26.98 -27.47
N ILE A 86 0.18 26.78 -26.11
CA ILE A 86 -1.03 26.63 -25.29
C ILE A 86 -1.37 27.85 -24.41
N GLY A 87 -0.46 28.85 -24.32
CA GLY A 87 -0.73 30.08 -23.58
C GLY A 87 -0.66 29.93 -22.04
N SER A 88 -1.43 30.76 -21.33
CA SER A 88 -1.46 30.75 -19.85
C SER A 88 -2.58 29.83 -19.38
N THR A 89 -2.22 28.75 -18.66
CA THR A 89 -3.17 27.72 -18.25
C THR A 89 -2.64 26.81 -17.15
N THR A 90 -3.50 26.03 -16.53
CA THR A 90 -3.12 24.94 -15.61
C THR A 90 -2.79 23.68 -16.40
N VAL A 91 -1.66 23.06 -16.09
CA VAL A 91 -1.12 21.89 -16.83
C VAL A 91 -0.64 20.82 -15.88
N TRP A 92 -0.99 19.58 -16.16
CA TRP A 92 -0.35 18.40 -15.61
C TRP A 92 0.87 18.03 -16.43
N ASN A 93 2.02 17.91 -15.77
CA ASN A 93 3.24 17.43 -16.42
C ASN A 93 3.33 15.90 -16.36
N PHE A 94 2.73 15.24 -17.31
CA PHE A 94 2.80 13.78 -17.49
C PHE A 94 4.01 13.31 -18.31
N GLY A 95 5.01 14.17 -18.50
CA GLY A 95 6.25 13.89 -19.24
C GLY A 95 6.41 14.63 -20.56
N ALA A 96 5.33 15.17 -21.11
CA ALA A 96 5.36 15.91 -22.39
C ALA A 96 6.13 17.24 -22.32
N LEU A 97 6.35 17.78 -21.13
CA LEU A 97 7.00 19.08 -20.90
C LEU A 97 8.05 18.94 -19.78
N PRO A 98 9.21 18.34 -20.05
CA PRO A 98 10.18 17.97 -19.01
C PRO A 98 10.80 19.16 -18.27
N GLU A 99 10.73 20.38 -18.83
CA GLU A 99 11.18 21.62 -18.18
C GLU A 99 10.23 22.16 -17.11
N LEU A 100 9.01 21.61 -17.00
CA LEU A 100 8.04 22.02 -16.00
C LEU A 100 8.28 21.31 -14.66
N TYR A 101 7.63 21.82 -13.59
CA TYR A 101 7.64 21.16 -12.29
C TYR A 101 7.09 19.73 -12.38
N SER A 102 7.67 18.83 -11.61
CA SER A 102 7.24 17.43 -11.57
C SER A 102 5.91 17.29 -10.82
N ASP A 103 4.86 16.86 -11.53
CA ASP A 103 3.60 16.51 -10.88
C ASP A 103 3.63 15.12 -10.27
N VAL A 104 4.50 14.24 -10.72
CA VAL A 104 4.79 12.94 -10.06
C VAL A 104 5.29 13.19 -8.64
N GLN A 105 6.30 14.07 -8.47
CA GLN A 105 6.80 14.43 -7.15
C GLN A 105 5.71 15.08 -6.28
N PHE A 106 4.87 15.94 -6.87
CA PHE A 106 3.77 16.55 -6.14
C PHE A 106 2.77 15.53 -5.62
N ILE A 107 2.37 14.56 -6.45
CA ILE A 107 1.44 13.52 -6.02
C ILE A 107 2.08 12.59 -4.97
N ALA A 108 3.38 12.27 -5.10
CA ALA A 108 4.09 11.52 -4.06
C ALA A 108 4.09 12.25 -2.72
N ASP A 109 4.47 13.54 -2.72
CA ASP A 109 4.49 14.39 -1.51
C ASP A 109 3.08 14.55 -0.91
N LEU A 110 2.03 14.62 -1.75
CA LEU A 110 0.63 14.65 -1.31
C LEU A 110 0.25 13.36 -0.60
N ILE A 111 0.57 12.19 -1.17
CA ILE A 111 0.29 10.88 -0.55
C ILE A 111 0.98 10.80 0.81
N ASP A 112 2.27 11.15 0.89
CA ASP A 112 3.03 11.11 2.13
C ASP A 112 2.48 12.09 3.16
N HIS A 113 2.08 13.30 2.74
CA HIS A 113 1.44 14.28 3.61
C HIS A 113 0.13 13.77 4.20
N MET A 114 -0.72 13.16 3.39
CA MET A 114 -2.00 12.60 3.82
C MET A 114 -1.80 11.43 4.80
N ALA A 115 -0.90 10.52 4.50
CA ALA A 115 -0.59 9.37 5.36
C ALA A 115 0.01 9.81 6.71
N LEU A 116 0.88 10.81 6.72
CA LEU A 116 1.52 11.32 7.93
C LEU A 116 0.53 12.03 8.86
N ASN A 117 -0.42 12.80 8.31
CA ASN A 117 -1.31 13.64 9.08
C ASN A 117 -2.65 12.97 9.43
N HIS A 118 -3.01 11.89 8.74
CA HIS A 118 -4.28 11.18 8.90
C HIS A 118 -4.05 9.67 9.01
N SER A 119 -3.88 9.18 10.23
CA SER A 119 -3.57 7.76 10.51
C SER A 119 -4.65 6.77 10.06
N PHE A 120 -5.83 7.24 9.68
CA PHE A 120 -6.90 6.43 9.10
C PHE A 120 -6.78 6.25 7.58
N ILE A 121 -5.86 6.93 6.91
CA ILE A 121 -5.61 6.69 5.48
C ILE A 121 -4.92 5.33 5.30
N ASP A 122 -5.51 4.50 4.47
CA ASP A 122 -4.96 3.21 4.09
C ASP A 122 -3.97 3.37 2.93
N THR A 123 -2.69 3.31 3.23
CA THR A 123 -1.62 3.44 2.23
C THR A 123 -1.54 2.23 1.28
N ASN A 124 -2.16 1.10 1.64
CA ASN A 124 -2.34 -0.05 0.75
C ASN A 124 -3.45 0.15 -0.28
N ARG A 125 -4.32 1.15 -0.10
CA ARG A 125 -5.45 1.44 -0.97
C ARG A 125 -5.47 2.89 -1.41
N VAL A 126 -4.40 3.28 -2.12
CA VAL A 126 -4.26 4.60 -2.76
C VAL A 126 -4.45 4.43 -4.26
N TYR A 127 -5.39 5.16 -4.82
CA TYR A 127 -5.77 5.07 -6.24
C TYR A 127 -5.73 6.43 -6.90
N ALA A 128 -5.49 6.44 -8.21
CA ALA A 128 -5.51 7.68 -8.97
C ALA A 128 -6.43 7.57 -10.21
N THR A 129 -7.20 8.61 -10.43
CA THR A 129 -8.02 8.76 -11.65
C THR A 129 -8.01 10.19 -12.12
N GLY A 130 -8.35 10.40 -13.39
CA GLY A 130 -8.46 11.74 -13.91
C GLY A 130 -9.15 11.81 -15.27
N TYR A 131 -9.54 13.02 -15.60
CA TYR A 131 -10.21 13.35 -16.85
C TYR A 131 -9.26 14.04 -17.80
N SER A 132 -9.26 13.66 -19.10
CA SER A 132 -8.46 14.31 -20.13
C SER A 132 -6.96 14.37 -19.75
N ALA A 133 -6.34 15.52 -19.56
CA ALA A 133 -4.97 15.66 -19.09
C ALA A 133 -4.72 14.95 -17.73
N GLY A 134 -5.72 14.94 -16.83
CA GLY A 134 -5.66 14.15 -15.60
C GLY A 134 -5.65 12.64 -15.86
N GLY A 135 -6.27 12.18 -16.95
CA GLY A 135 -6.20 10.79 -17.42
C GLY A 135 -4.82 10.40 -17.92
N PHE A 136 -4.14 11.30 -18.66
CA PHE A 136 -2.73 11.13 -19.03
C PHE A 136 -1.84 11.05 -17.79
N MET A 137 -2.08 11.94 -16.83
CA MET A 137 -1.34 11.93 -15.57
C MET A 137 -1.58 10.64 -14.78
N SER A 138 -2.78 10.05 -14.81
CA SER A 138 -3.06 8.75 -14.17
C SER A 138 -2.18 7.64 -14.73
N TYR A 139 -1.96 7.58 -16.02
CA TYR A 139 -1.02 6.64 -16.64
C TYR A 139 0.43 6.92 -16.23
N ARG A 140 0.81 8.20 -16.16
CA ARG A 140 2.16 8.55 -15.68
C ARG A 140 2.40 8.10 -14.24
N LEU A 141 1.41 8.27 -13.38
CA LEU A 141 1.50 7.81 -11.99
C LEU A 141 1.57 6.29 -11.89
N ALA A 142 0.91 5.55 -12.79
CA ALA A 142 1.06 4.10 -12.86
C ALA A 142 2.52 3.69 -13.11
N CYS A 143 3.23 4.45 -13.94
CA CYS A 143 4.65 4.20 -14.21
C CYS A 143 5.56 4.61 -13.05
N ASP A 144 5.41 5.84 -12.55
CA ASP A 144 6.43 6.45 -11.69
C ASP A 144 6.16 6.28 -10.19
N LEU A 145 4.94 5.95 -9.79
CA LEU A 145 4.51 5.78 -8.40
C LEU A 145 3.82 4.43 -8.15
N ALA A 146 4.24 3.39 -8.85
CA ALA A 146 3.70 2.05 -8.66
C ALA A 146 3.95 1.49 -7.25
N ASP A 147 4.94 2.01 -6.53
CA ASP A 147 5.21 1.70 -5.12
C ASP A 147 4.22 2.35 -4.14
N LYS A 148 3.46 3.37 -4.57
CA LYS A 148 2.51 4.13 -3.73
C LYS A 148 1.06 4.06 -4.21
N ILE A 149 0.83 3.86 -5.51
CA ILE A 149 -0.51 3.87 -6.13
C ILE A 149 -0.88 2.47 -6.58
N THR A 150 -1.92 1.92 -5.97
CA THR A 150 -2.37 0.54 -6.16
C THR A 150 -2.91 0.27 -7.55
N ALA A 151 -3.78 1.14 -8.06
CA ALA A 151 -4.39 1.04 -9.39
C ALA A 151 -4.75 2.42 -9.93
N VAL A 152 -4.88 2.54 -11.25
CA VAL A 152 -5.23 3.81 -11.90
C VAL A 152 -6.42 3.66 -12.84
N ALA A 153 -7.11 4.80 -13.08
CA ALA A 153 -8.15 4.87 -14.10
C ALA A 153 -8.03 6.16 -14.91
N SER A 154 -8.14 6.05 -16.22
CA SER A 154 -8.12 7.19 -17.16
C SER A 154 -9.47 7.35 -17.84
N VAL A 155 -10.01 8.56 -17.84
CA VAL A 155 -11.23 8.91 -18.58
C VAL A 155 -10.94 9.97 -19.63
N GLY A 156 -11.03 9.62 -20.91
CA GLY A 156 -10.74 10.52 -22.02
C GLY A 156 -9.30 11.02 -22.08
N GLY A 157 -8.38 10.39 -21.34
CA GLY A 157 -6.93 10.55 -21.46
C GLY A 157 -6.33 9.35 -22.18
N ASN A 158 -5.02 9.36 -22.41
CA ASN A 158 -4.33 8.23 -23.04
C ASN A 158 -2.93 8.05 -22.44
N PHE A 159 -2.27 6.96 -22.79
CA PHE A 159 -0.88 6.74 -22.40
C PHE A 159 0.04 7.58 -23.29
N TYR A 160 0.92 8.35 -22.66
CA TYR A 160 1.97 9.11 -23.29
C TYR A 160 3.30 8.44 -23.05
N LYS A 161 3.91 7.92 -24.11
CA LYS A 161 5.19 7.24 -24.04
C LYS A 161 6.32 8.24 -24.12
N ILE A 162 7.24 8.25 -23.16
CA ILE A 162 8.43 9.10 -23.19
C ILE A 162 9.53 8.35 -23.94
N ASP A 163 10.07 8.96 -24.99
CA ASP A 163 11.03 8.32 -25.91
C ASP A 163 12.47 8.21 -25.32
N ASP A 164 12.66 8.41 -24.03
CA ASP A 164 13.97 8.29 -23.36
C ASP A 164 14.30 6.85 -22.91
N GLY A 165 13.38 5.91 -23.13
CA GLY A 165 13.55 4.51 -22.76
C GLY A 165 13.33 4.21 -21.27
N THR A 166 12.81 5.18 -20.52
CA THR A 166 12.54 5.03 -19.07
C THR A 166 11.07 4.74 -18.75
N ASP A 167 10.23 4.56 -19.76
CA ASP A 167 8.81 4.33 -19.55
C ASP A 167 8.53 3.02 -18.83
N CYS A 168 8.09 3.09 -17.60
CA CYS A 168 7.59 1.98 -16.79
C CYS A 168 8.53 0.75 -16.69
N LEU A 169 9.80 0.87 -17.16
CA LEU A 169 10.70 -0.29 -17.29
C LEU A 169 11.26 -0.79 -15.94
N ASP A 170 11.27 0.05 -14.94
CA ASP A 170 11.88 -0.26 -13.64
C ASP A 170 10.83 -0.72 -12.59
N GLN A 171 9.55 -0.84 -12.98
CA GLN A 171 8.53 -1.28 -12.04
C GLN A 171 8.48 -2.80 -11.99
N ASN A 172 8.73 -3.35 -10.80
CA ASN A 172 8.79 -4.79 -10.56
C ASN A 172 7.43 -5.42 -10.26
N ARG A 173 6.32 -4.77 -10.65
CA ARG A 173 4.99 -5.28 -10.39
C ARG A 173 4.02 -5.02 -11.53
N GLU A 174 2.98 -5.82 -11.58
CA GLU A 174 1.80 -5.59 -12.41
C GLU A 174 0.96 -4.42 -11.90
N ILE A 175 0.33 -3.68 -12.79
CA ILE A 175 -0.44 -2.47 -12.46
C ILE A 175 -1.85 -2.59 -13.02
N PRO A 176 -2.89 -2.68 -12.17
CA PRO A 176 -4.28 -2.67 -12.62
C PRO A 176 -4.66 -1.32 -13.22
N ILE A 177 -5.25 -1.35 -14.42
CA ILE A 177 -5.61 -0.14 -15.17
C ILE A 177 -7.04 -0.24 -15.70
N MET A 178 -7.80 0.85 -15.56
CA MET A 178 -9.04 1.05 -16.27
C MET A 178 -8.94 2.22 -17.24
N HIS A 179 -9.41 2.03 -18.46
CA HIS A 179 -9.48 3.05 -19.50
C HIS A 179 -10.90 3.22 -20.00
N ILE A 180 -11.45 4.42 -19.91
CA ILE A 180 -12.80 4.77 -20.38
C ILE A 180 -12.70 5.82 -21.47
N HIS A 181 -13.22 5.52 -22.68
CA HIS A 181 -13.06 6.42 -23.83
C HIS A 181 -14.24 6.37 -24.80
N GLY A 182 -14.57 7.53 -25.37
CA GLY A 182 -15.52 7.63 -26.46
C GLY A 182 -14.84 7.59 -27.83
N ASN A 183 -15.32 6.75 -28.76
CA ASN A 183 -14.68 6.65 -30.07
C ASN A 183 -14.96 7.81 -31.03
N TYR A 184 -15.79 8.78 -30.64
CA TYR A 184 -16.02 10.06 -31.33
C TYR A 184 -15.41 11.24 -30.55
N ASP A 185 -14.42 10.96 -29.67
CA ASP A 185 -13.69 11.99 -28.98
C ASP A 185 -12.94 12.90 -29.98
N PRO A 186 -13.27 14.20 -30.05
CA PRO A 186 -12.62 15.13 -31.00
C PRO A 186 -11.36 15.77 -30.42
N VAL A 187 -11.05 15.56 -29.14
CA VAL A 187 -9.93 16.17 -28.41
C VAL A 187 -8.79 15.16 -28.25
N VAL A 188 -9.05 14.03 -27.62
CA VAL A 188 -8.12 12.90 -27.54
C VAL A 188 -8.66 11.81 -28.46
N THR A 189 -8.16 11.78 -29.68
CA THR A 189 -8.74 10.95 -30.73
C THR A 189 -8.49 9.46 -30.50
N TYR A 190 -9.55 8.66 -30.61
CA TYR A 190 -9.50 7.23 -30.35
C TYR A 190 -8.54 6.46 -31.28
N TYR A 191 -8.53 6.84 -32.58
CA TYR A 191 -7.88 6.09 -33.66
C TYR A 191 -6.55 6.68 -34.17
N MET A 192 -6.21 7.92 -33.83
CA MET A 192 -5.09 8.60 -34.48
C MET A 192 -3.89 8.89 -33.58
N GLY A 193 -3.96 8.53 -32.32
CA GLY A 193 -2.93 8.96 -31.36
C GLY A 193 -2.85 10.49 -31.28
N GLY A 194 -2.40 11.01 -30.19
CA GLY A 194 -2.23 12.43 -29.95
C GLY A 194 -3.53 13.20 -29.70
N PRO A 195 -3.49 14.16 -28.78
CA PRO A 195 -4.56 15.11 -28.65
C PRO A 195 -4.50 16.08 -29.84
N SER A 196 -5.59 16.20 -30.57
CA SER A 196 -5.81 17.39 -31.39
C SER A 196 -6.17 18.56 -30.46
N VAL A 197 -5.22 18.98 -29.62
CA VAL A 197 -5.43 20.07 -28.68
C VAL A 197 -5.53 21.35 -29.52
N PHE A 198 -6.74 21.89 -29.64
CA PHE A 198 -7.05 23.14 -30.30
C PHE A 198 -6.81 23.22 -31.83
N GLY A 199 -6.82 22.10 -32.56
CA GLY A 199 -6.66 22.11 -34.02
C GLY A 199 -5.26 22.51 -34.49
N GLN A 200 -4.29 22.47 -33.63
CA GLN A 200 -2.87 22.57 -33.90
C GLN A 200 -2.25 21.20 -33.75
N ASP A 201 -1.43 20.79 -34.67
CA ASP A 201 -0.57 19.62 -34.53
C ASP A 201 0.47 19.95 -33.46
N VAL A 202 0.11 19.71 -32.18
CA VAL A 202 1.12 19.68 -31.14
C VAL A 202 2.00 18.47 -31.46
N PRO A 203 3.34 18.54 -31.35
CA PRO A 203 4.23 17.43 -31.69
C PRO A 203 4.12 16.34 -30.61
N TYR A 204 3.02 15.59 -30.64
CA TYR A 204 2.80 14.41 -29.82
C TYR A 204 2.98 13.15 -30.68
N ASP A 205 4.14 13.03 -31.32
CA ASP A 205 4.55 11.80 -32.03
C ASP A 205 4.66 10.60 -31.08
N GLU A 206 4.51 10.83 -29.76
CA GLU A 206 4.70 9.89 -28.68
C GLU A 206 3.38 9.45 -27.99
N THR A 207 2.24 10.03 -28.37
CA THR A 207 0.93 9.56 -27.87
C THR A 207 0.48 8.36 -28.68
N LEU A 208 0.31 7.23 -28.00
CA LEU A 208 -0.21 6.02 -28.61
C LEU A 208 -1.68 6.18 -29.01
N THR A 209 -2.16 5.38 -29.97
CA THR A 209 -3.59 5.14 -30.15
C THR A 209 -4.14 4.38 -28.95
N ILE A 210 -5.47 4.36 -28.78
CA ILE A 210 -6.06 3.58 -27.67
C ILE A 210 -5.72 2.08 -27.81
N SER A 211 -5.71 1.56 -29.04
CA SER A 211 -5.30 0.16 -29.28
C SER A 211 -3.85 -0.10 -28.88
N GLU A 212 -2.92 0.77 -29.26
CA GLU A 212 -1.50 0.63 -28.89
C GLU A 212 -1.28 0.75 -27.36
N SER A 213 -2.08 1.59 -26.69
CA SER A 213 -2.03 1.68 -25.23
C SER A 213 -2.56 0.41 -24.57
N ILE A 214 -3.62 -0.20 -25.09
CA ILE A 214 -4.14 -1.50 -24.63
C ILE A 214 -3.08 -2.58 -24.87
N ASP A 215 -2.50 -2.64 -26.07
CA ASP A 215 -1.47 -3.63 -26.40
C ASP A 215 -0.26 -3.50 -25.48
N PHE A 216 0.24 -2.27 -25.23
CA PHE A 216 1.34 -2.02 -24.30
C PHE A 216 1.06 -2.55 -22.89
N TRP A 217 -0.08 -2.17 -22.31
CA TRP A 217 -0.37 -2.52 -20.91
C TRP A 217 -0.80 -3.97 -20.72
N THR A 218 -1.39 -4.61 -21.75
CA THR A 218 -1.68 -6.05 -21.71
C THR A 218 -0.39 -6.87 -21.83
N GLU A 219 0.58 -6.43 -22.66
CA GLU A 219 1.91 -7.04 -22.73
C GLU A 219 2.69 -6.83 -21.42
N TYR A 220 2.68 -5.60 -20.89
CA TYR A 220 3.36 -5.25 -19.63
C TYR A 220 2.89 -6.11 -18.44
N ASN A 221 1.58 -6.33 -18.32
CA ASN A 221 0.96 -7.09 -17.24
C ASN A 221 0.77 -8.59 -17.58
N ASP A 222 1.32 -9.10 -18.67
CA ASP A 222 1.16 -10.50 -19.15
C ASP A 222 -0.30 -10.97 -19.21
N LEU A 223 -1.21 -10.12 -19.71
CA LEU A 223 -2.65 -10.39 -19.79
C LEU A 223 -2.99 -11.04 -21.14
N THR A 224 -3.35 -12.32 -21.11
CA THR A 224 -3.55 -13.16 -22.31
C THR A 224 -5.00 -13.54 -22.60
N ILE A 225 -5.92 -13.23 -21.68
CA ILE A 225 -7.34 -13.56 -21.76
C ILE A 225 -8.15 -12.29 -21.96
N GLU A 226 -8.97 -12.23 -23.01
CA GLU A 226 -9.92 -11.15 -23.24
C GLU A 226 -11.35 -11.64 -23.09
N THR A 227 -12.17 -10.90 -22.33
CA THR A 227 -13.62 -11.10 -22.22
C THR A 227 -14.35 -9.81 -22.53
N THR A 228 -15.59 -9.91 -23.02
CA THR A 228 -16.39 -8.76 -23.44
C THR A 228 -17.77 -8.80 -22.81
N ASP A 229 -18.16 -7.69 -22.18
CA ASP A 229 -19.51 -7.47 -21.64
C ASP A 229 -20.15 -6.25 -22.30
N THR A 230 -21.46 -6.34 -22.57
CA THR A 230 -22.21 -5.19 -23.08
C THR A 230 -22.93 -4.50 -21.92
N LEU A 231 -22.46 -3.31 -21.55
CA LEU A 231 -23.09 -2.49 -20.50
C LEU A 231 -24.38 -1.86 -21.00
N MET A 232 -24.41 -1.42 -22.27
CA MET A 232 -25.60 -0.89 -22.95
C MET A 232 -25.56 -1.22 -24.45
N SER A 233 -26.71 -1.55 -25.02
CA SER A 233 -26.84 -1.76 -26.46
C SER A 233 -28.06 -1.04 -27.03
N GLY A 234 -27.92 -0.50 -28.26
CA GLY A 234 -29.01 0.10 -29.03
C GLY A 234 -29.54 1.41 -28.46
N GLY A 235 -28.75 2.12 -27.66
CA GLY A 235 -29.06 3.47 -27.22
C GLY A 235 -28.85 4.50 -28.31
N TRP A 236 -29.33 5.72 -28.04
CA TRP A 236 -29.10 6.88 -28.90
C TRP A 236 -28.75 8.07 -28.00
N ASN A 237 -27.60 8.69 -28.24
CA ASN A 237 -27.17 9.89 -27.53
C ASN A 237 -27.13 11.09 -28.45
N TRP A 238 -27.50 12.24 -27.88
CA TRP A 238 -27.37 13.53 -28.56
C TRP A 238 -25.96 14.06 -28.33
N TRP A 239 -25.16 14.09 -29.41
CA TRP A 239 -23.81 14.63 -29.36
C TRP A 239 -23.67 15.75 -30.42
N TYR A 240 -23.24 16.93 -29.98
CA TYR A 240 -23.20 18.15 -30.80
C TYR A 240 -24.58 18.50 -31.42
N THR A 241 -24.82 18.06 -32.62
CA THR A 241 -26.05 18.36 -33.39
C THR A 241 -26.69 17.11 -33.99
N MET A 242 -26.22 15.92 -33.59
CA MET A 242 -26.67 14.64 -34.15
C MET A 242 -27.03 13.64 -33.10
N TRP A 243 -28.03 12.80 -33.37
CA TRP A 243 -28.29 11.58 -32.66
C TRP A 243 -27.33 10.51 -33.18
N LEU A 244 -26.49 9.98 -32.33
CA LEU A 244 -25.60 8.88 -32.65
C LEU A 244 -26.06 7.60 -31.94
N PRO A 245 -25.96 6.42 -32.60
CA PRO A 245 -26.13 5.18 -31.89
C PRO A 245 -25.07 5.08 -30.79
N SER A 246 -25.51 4.67 -29.61
CA SER A 246 -24.63 4.50 -28.46
C SER A 246 -24.70 3.08 -27.96
N ASN A 247 -23.55 2.44 -27.83
CA ASN A 247 -23.35 1.23 -27.09
C ASN A 247 -22.25 1.48 -26.08
N SER A 248 -22.26 0.74 -24.98
CA SER A 248 -21.15 0.76 -24.03
C SER A 248 -20.67 -0.66 -23.84
N ILE A 249 -19.42 -0.89 -24.17
CA ILE A 249 -18.80 -2.23 -24.21
C ILE A 249 -17.61 -2.20 -23.26
N LYS A 250 -17.56 -3.18 -22.36
CA LYS A 250 -16.48 -3.39 -21.42
C LYS A 250 -15.65 -4.59 -21.89
N PHE A 251 -14.40 -4.34 -22.21
CA PHE A 251 -13.39 -5.33 -22.50
C PHE A 251 -12.57 -5.54 -21.22
N THR A 252 -12.38 -6.76 -20.82
CA THR A 252 -11.57 -7.11 -19.65
C THR A 252 -10.44 -8.03 -20.11
N TYR A 253 -9.21 -7.58 -19.93
CA TYR A 253 -8.00 -8.36 -20.18
C TYR A 253 -7.47 -8.87 -18.84
N SER A 254 -7.14 -10.15 -18.76
CA SER A 254 -6.73 -10.84 -17.54
C SER A 254 -5.72 -11.96 -17.83
N SER A 255 -5.20 -12.58 -16.79
CA SER A 255 -4.33 -13.76 -16.84
C SER A 255 -4.79 -14.81 -15.86
N GLU A 256 -4.47 -16.11 -16.10
CA GLU A 256 -4.76 -17.17 -15.12
C GLU A 256 -3.87 -17.10 -13.88
N ASN A 257 -2.71 -16.45 -14.00
CA ASN A 257 -1.67 -16.42 -12.97
C ASN A 257 -1.63 -15.13 -12.16
N SER A 258 -2.52 -14.17 -12.47
CA SER A 258 -2.55 -12.85 -11.84
C SER A 258 -3.96 -12.39 -11.55
N THR A 259 -4.12 -11.58 -10.50
CA THR A 259 -5.35 -10.87 -10.20
C THR A 259 -5.47 -9.55 -10.95
N THR A 260 -4.38 -9.09 -11.58
CA THR A 260 -4.33 -7.83 -12.34
C THR A 260 -5.23 -7.89 -13.58
N GLN A 261 -5.87 -6.78 -13.85
CA GLN A 261 -6.67 -6.61 -15.05
C GLN A 261 -6.36 -5.26 -15.73
N PHE A 262 -6.45 -5.27 -17.06
CA PHE A 262 -6.68 -4.06 -17.84
C PHE A 262 -8.14 -4.05 -18.28
N ILE A 263 -8.88 -3.01 -17.93
CA ILE A 263 -10.29 -2.86 -18.33
C ILE A 263 -10.39 -1.68 -19.30
N HIS A 264 -10.98 -1.94 -20.48
CA HIS A 264 -11.35 -0.87 -21.42
C HIS A 264 -12.86 -0.76 -21.53
N ILE A 265 -13.43 0.41 -21.23
CA ILE A 265 -14.83 0.71 -21.49
C ILE A 265 -14.92 1.64 -22.69
N LEU A 266 -15.39 1.09 -23.79
CA LEU A 266 -15.67 1.82 -25.02
C LEU A 266 -17.08 2.39 -24.99
N ALA A 267 -17.23 3.71 -25.01
CA ALA A 267 -18.49 4.40 -25.26
C ALA A 267 -18.61 4.70 -26.76
N GLU A 268 -19.28 3.82 -27.54
CA GLU A 268 -19.49 4.04 -28.96
C GLU A 268 -20.39 5.24 -29.22
N GLY A 269 -19.96 6.15 -30.08
CA GLY A 269 -20.62 7.43 -30.32
C GLY A 269 -20.32 8.48 -29.24
N GLY A 270 -19.56 8.13 -28.19
CA GLY A 270 -19.15 9.03 -27.12
C GLY A 270 -18.05 10.01 -27.55
N GLY A 271 -18.14 11.24 -27.04
CA GLY A 271 -17.13 12.26 -27.24
C GLY A 271 -16.19 12.39 -26.02
N HIS A 272 -15.60 13.58 -25.89
CA HIS A 272 -14.69 13.92 -24.78
C HIS A 272 -15.49 14.22 -23.50
N LEU A 273 -15.84 13.20 -22.73
CA LEU A 273 -16.76 13.27 -21.59
C LEU A 273 -16.32 12.42 -20.41
N TRP A 274 -16.77 12.85 -19.22
CA TRP A 274 -16.92 11.97 -18.07
C TRP A 274 -18.31 11.32 -18.18
N PHE A 275 -18.38 10.03 -18.46
CA PHE A 275 -19.63 9.36 -18.80
C PHE A 275 -20.52 9.14 -17.57
N LEU A 276 -21.83 9.40 -17.73
CA LEU A 276 -22.84 9.24 -16.70
C LEU A 276 -24.05 8.46 -17.26
N GLU A 277 -24.61 7.54 -16.44
CA GLU A 277 -25.83 6.79 -16.80
C GLU A 277 -26.98 7.74 -17.09
N ALA A 278 -27.10 8.81 -16.31
CA ALA A 278 -28.12 9.85 -16.52
C ALA A 278 -28.07 10.50 -17.91
N TRP A 279 -26.96 10.41 -18.61
CA TRP A 279 -26.78 10.90 -19.98
C TRP A 279 -26.99 9.80 -21.03
N GLY A 280 -27.43 8.60 -20.62
CA GLY A 280 -27.80 7.52 -21.50
C GLY A 280 -26.64 6.61 -21.94
N TRP A 281 -25.56 6.55 -21.15
CA TRP A 281 -24.40 5.69 -21.45
C TRP A 281 -24.50 4.29 -20.82
N GLY A 282 -25.52 4.08 -19.94
CA GLY A 282 -25.74 2.80 -19.26
C GLY A 282 -24.73 2.46 -18.15
N PHE A 283 -23.84 3.40 -17.82
CA PHE A 283 -22.89 3.32 -16.72
C PHE A 283 -22.48 4.71 -16.24
N ASP A 284 -22.01 4.78 -15.02
CA ASP A 284 -21.33 5.96 -14.45
C ASP A 284 -19.84 5.68 -14.33
N SER A 285 -19.00 6.52 -14.94
CA SER A 285 -17.52 6.35 -14.90
C SER A 285 -16.99 6.20 -13.48
N HIS A 286 -17.43 7.03 -12.56
CA HIS A 286 -16.97 7.00 -11.16
C HIS A 286 -17.39 5.72 -10.42
N VAL A 287 -18.54 5.12 -10.78
CA VAL A 287 -19.02 3.85 -10.20
C VAL A 287 -18.16 2.69 -10.69
N GLU A 288 -17.94 2.61 -12.00
CA GLU A 288 -17.07 1.57 -12.58
C GLU A 288 -15.63 1.67 -12.04
N ILE A 289 -15.09 2.89 -11.97
CA ILE A 289 -13.75 3.17 -11.44
C ILE A 289 -13.64 2.74 -9.97
N PHE A 290 -14.60 3.12 -9.13
CA PHE A 290 -14.56 2.77 -7.71
C PHE A 290 -14.66 1.26 -7.48
N ASN A 291 -15.59 0.60 -8.18
CA ASN A 291 -15.74 -0.85 -8.11
C ASN A 291 -14.50 -1.59 -8.60
N PHE A 292 -13.80 -1.04 -9.59
CA PHE A 292 -12.53 -1.58 -10.07
C PHE A 292 -11.44 -1.41 -9.00
N PHE A 293 -11.27 -0.22 -8.44
CA PHE A 293 -10.25 0.06 -7.44
C PHE A 293 -10.36 -0.82 -6.20
N MET A 294 -11.59 -1.05 -5.71
CA MET A 294 -11.82 -1.84 -4.49
C MET A 294 -11.50 -3.34 -4.65
N GLN A 295 -11.10 -3.80 -5.82
CA GLN A 295 -10.64 -5.17 -6.06
C GLN A 295 -9.17 -5.37 -5.69
N TYR A 296 -8.40 -4.29 -5.47
CA TYR A 296 -6.94 -4.33 -5.35
C TYR A 296 -6.44 -3.67 -4.08
N GLN A 297 -5.36 -4.23 -3.54
CA GLN A 297 -4.54 -3.62 -2.51
C GLN A 297 -3.08 -3.63 -2.98
N LEU A 298 -2.28 -2.68 -2.54
CA LEU A 298 -0.88 -2.59 -2.96
C LEU A 298 -0.10 -3.84 -2.57
N SER A 299 -0.37 -4.38 -1.38
CA SER A 299 0.19 -5.65 -0.90
C SER A 299 -0.12 -6.87 -1.77
N ASP A 300 -1.15 -6.82 -2.62
CA ASP A 300 -1.44 -7.92 -3.56
C ASP A 300 -0.35 -8.09 -4.63
N PHE A 301 0.48 -7.06 -4.85
CA PHE A 301 1.50 -6.98 -5.90
C PHE A 301 2.93 -7.05 -5.37
N PHE A 302 3.13 -6.88 -4.07
CA PHE A 302 4.43 -6.99 -3.41
C PHE A 302 4.45 -8.26 -2.57
N TYR A 303 4.54 -9.42 -3.24
CA TYR A 303 4.79 -10.65 -2.52
C TYR A 303 6.29 -10.83 -2.32
N ILE A 304 6.75 -10.48 -1.13
CA ILE A 304 8.09 -10.82 -0.68
C ILE A 304 7.95 -12.11 0.12
N ALA A 305 8.49 -13.20 -0.42
CA ALA A 305 8.42 -14.52 0.22
C ALA A 305 9.02 -14.47 1.64
N PRO A 306 8.46 -15.18 2.60
CA PRO A 306 9.03 -15.23 3.94
C PRO A 306 10.40 -15.90 3.95
N PRO A 307 11.20 -15.74 5.02
CA PRO A 307 12.42 -16.51 5.20
C PRO A 307 12.14 -18.02 5.14
N GLU A 308 12.97 -18.77 4.40
CA GLU A 308 12.81 -20.22 4.25
C GLU A 308 13.45 -20.98 5.42
N ASN A 309 13.04 -22.25 5.58
CA ASN A 309 13.61 -23.20 6.56
C ASN A 309 13.59 -22.69 8.00
N PHE A 310 12.53 -21.95 8.37
CA PHE A 310 12.37 -21.50 9.75
C PHE A 310 12.18 -22.69 10.70
N THR A 311 13.10 -22.84 11.64
CA THR A 311 13.15 -23.96 12.59
C THR A 311 13.36 -23.50 14.00
N ILE A 312 12.93 -24.35 14.97
CA ILE A 312 13.12 -24.14 16.39
C ILE A 312 13.69 -25.41 17.00
N ASN A 313 14.73 -25.26 17.81
CA ASN A 313 15.36 -26.34 18.54
C ASN A 313 15.36 -26.03 20.05
N ALA A 314 14.93 -27.01 20.86
CA ALA A 314 14.96 -26.87 22.29
C ALA A 314 16.34 -27.22 22.84
N GLU A 315 16.86 -26.33 23.68
CA GLU A 315 17.99 -26.58 24.56
C GLU A 315 17.46 -26.77 26.03
N GLU A 316 18.35 -27.02 26.96
CA GLU A 316 17.93 -27.29 28.34
C GLU A 316 17.13 -26.14 29.00
N THR A 317 17.44 -24.89 28.65
CA THR A 317 16.88 -23.69 29.32
C THR A 317 16.49 -22.57 28.34
N TYR A 318 16.61 -22.78 27.05
CA TYR A 318 16.31 -21.81 26.02
C TYR A 318 15.99 -22.50 24.70
N VAL A 319 15.55 -21.77 23.72
CA VAL A 319 15.35 -22.28 22.37
C VAL A 319 16.22 -21.54 21.39
N VAL A 320 16.64 -22.24 20.35
CA VAL A 320 17.39 -21.68 19.21
C VAL A 320 16.47 -21.67 18.01
N LEU A 321 16.27 -20.47 17.45
CA LEU A 321 15.54 -20.27 16.20
C LEU A 321 16.56 -19.96 15.09
N ASP A 322 16.35 -20.58 13.94
CA ASP A 322 17.23 -20.47 12.78
C ASP A 322 16.42 -20.50 11.50
N TRP A 323 16.86 -19.75 10.49
CA TRP A 323 16.25 -19.69 9.16
C TRP A 323 17.30 -19.39 8.10
N ASP A 324 16.97 -19.58 6.83
CA ASP A 324 17.90 -19.29 5.76
C ASP A 324 18.16 -17.78 5.63
N PRO A 325 19.40 -17.37 5.37
CA PRO A 325 19.75 -15.97 5.21
C PRO A 325 19.14 -15.39 3.94
N VAL A 326 18.54 -14.22 4.03
CA VAL A 326 18.11 -13.43 2.89
C VAL A 326 19.34 -12.83 2.22
N LEU A 327 19.51 -13.13 0.92
CA LEU A 327 20.63 -12.68 0.10
C LEU A 327 20.17 -11.55 -0.83
N SER A 328 19.83 -10.40 -0.25
CA SER A 328 19.45 -9.20 -0.98
C SER A 328 20.32 -8.02 -0.56
N ASP A 329 20.69 -7.18 -1.52
CA ASP A 329 21.47 -5.96 -1.28
C ASP A 329 20.64 -4.91 -0.50
N ASP A 330 19.29 -4.99 -0.58
CA ASP A 330 18.35 -4.11 0.10
C ASP A 330 17.84 -4.64 1.44
N PHE A 331 18.36 -5.82 1.88
CA PHE A 331 18.01 -6.39 3.19
C PHE A 331 18.39 -5.44 4.32
N GLN A 332 17.46 -5.22 5.26
CA GLN A 332 17.67 -4.35 6.41
C GLN A 332 17.78 -5.13 7.73
N TYR A 333 16.74 -5.90 8.06
CA TYR A 333 16.68 -6.70 9.30
C TYR A 333 15.54 -7.71 9.23
N TYR A 334 15.61 -8.72 10.09
CA TYR A 334 14.50 -9.64 10.38
C TYR A 334 13.65 -9.12 11.52
N LEU A 335 12.36 -9.45 11.51
CA LEU A 335 11.43 -9.31 12.62
C LEU A 335 11.02 -10.70 13.08
N LEU A 336 11.53 -11.12 14.23
CA LEU A 336 11.10 -12.35 14.92
C LEU A 336 10.04 -11.98 15.94
N GLU A 337 8.87 -12.56 15.81
CA GLU A 337 7.77 -12.39 16.73
C GLU A 337 7.52 -13.64 17.55
N ARG A 338 7.25 -13.45 18.86
CA ARG A 338 6.86 -14.49 19.79
C ARG A 338 5.56 -14.12 20.47
N SER A 339 4.67 -15.10 20.64
CA SER A 339 3.43 -14.96 21.40
C SER A 339 3.14 -16.21 22.21
N THR A 340 2.19 -16.11 23.16
CA THR A 340 1.61 -17.25 23.86
C THR A 340 0.29 -17.72 23.25
N ASP A 341 -0.10 -17.14 22.11
CA ASP A 341 -1.23 -17.61 21.32
C ASP A 341 -0.88 -17.60 19.82
N SER A 342 -1.48 -18.52 19.06
CA SER A 342 -1.20 -18.73 17.64
C SER A 342 -1.62 -17.59 16.72
N GLU A 343 -2.51 -16.71 17.19
CA GLU A 343 -2.98 -15.54 16.43
C GLU A 343 -2.16 -14.29 16.72
N PHE A 344 -1.15 -14.38 17.56
CA PHE A 344 -0.29 -13.27 17.99
C PHE A 344 -1.04 -12.05 18.53
N SER A 345 -2.18 -12.29 19.16
CA SER A 345 -3.07 -11.25 19.70
C SER A 345 -2.72 -10.85 21.14
N THR A 346 -1.97 -11.70 21.86
CA THR A 346 -1.60 -11.49 23.27
C THR A 346 -0.12 -11.75 23.51
N ASN A 347 0.46 -11.03 24.48
CA ASN A 347 1.86 -11.19 24.90
C ASN A 347 2.86 -11.19 23.75
N LEU A 348 2.60 -10.36 22.72
CA LEU A 348 3.45 -10.22 21.55
C LEU A 348 4.79 -9.58 21.94
N ILE A 349 5.87 -10.26 21.62
CA ILE A 349 7.24 -9.73 21.70
C ILE A 349 7.83 -9.73 20.31
N ALA A 350 8.34 -8.57 19.88
CA ALA A 350 8.93 -8.35 18.57
C ALA A 350 10.42 -8.01 18.70
N ASN A 351 11.27 -8.79 18.05
CA ASN A 351 12.73 -8.61 18.05
C ASN A 351 13.22 -8.29 16.65
N TYR A 352 13.87 -7.15 16.47
CA TYR A 352 14.51 -6.76 15.23
C TYR A 352 15.95 -7.28 15.22
N LEU A 353 16.28 -8.14 14.25
CA LEU A 353 17.52 -8.91 14.24
C LEU A 353 18.32 -8.65 12.94
N PRO A 354 19.63 -8.44 13.04
CA PRO A 354 20.48 -8.33 11.84
C PRO A 354 20.95 -9.69 11.29
N THR A 355 20.66 -10.78 12.01
CA THR A 355 21.13 -12.14 11.70
C THR A 355 19.95 -13.11 11.60
N ASN A 356 20.13 -14.16 10.88
CA ASN A 356 19.17 -15.23 10.63
C ASN A 356 19.14 -16.32 11.76
N GLN A 357 19.54 -15.97 12.97
CA GLN A 357 19.52 -16.84 14.13
C GLN A 357 19.21 -16.03 15.40
N TYR A 358 18.48 -16.65 16.34
CA TYR A 358 18.16 -16.07 17.62
C TYR A 358 18.09 -17.13 18.73
N GLU A 359 18.65 -16.80 19.90
CA GLU A 359 18.52 -17.61 21.12
C GLU A 359 17.51 -16.94 22.05
N ASP A 360 16.35 -17.58 22.28
CA ASP A 360 15.35 -17.08 23.22
C ASP A 360 15.54 -17.72 24.58
N HIS A 361 16.05 -16.91 25.51
CA HIS A 361 16.27 -17.28 26.91
C HIS A 361 15.13 -16.84 27.83
N ASP A 362 14.14 -16.11 27.34
CA ASP A 362 13.05 -15.50 28.10
C ASP A 362 11.76 -16.33 27.99
N ILE A 363 11.89 -17.64 28.06
CA ILE A 363 10.77 -18.59 27.98
C ILE A 363 10.59 -19.34 29.30
N GLU A 364 9.33 -19.60 29.61
CA GLU A 364 8.95 -20.35 30.84
C GLU A 364 8.66 -21.82 30.49
N TYR A 365 9.00 -22.73 31.40
CA TYR A 365 8.62 -24.13 31.27
C TYR A 365 7.10 -24.31 31.30
N ASP A 366 6.62 -25.35 30.64
CA ASP A 366 5.20 -25.73 30.56
C ASP A 366 4.31 -24.65 29.93
N THR A 367 4.94 -23.67 29.26
CA THR A 367 4.27 -22.64 28.47
C THR A 367 4.52 -22.86 26.99
N GLU A 368 3.44 -22.89 26.18
CA GLU A 368 3.56 -22.98 24.74
C GLU A 368 3.81 -21.59 24.16
N TYR A 369 4.87 -21.48 23.37
CA TYR A 369 5.23 -20.28 22.65
C TYR A 369 5.13 -20.52 21.15
N PHE A 370 4.57 -19.54 20.45
CA PHE A 370 4.43 -19.49 19.01
C PHE A 370 5.40 -18.46 18.44
N TYR A 371 6.05 -18.81 17.34
CA TYR A 371 7.03 -17.95 16.66
C TYR A 371 6.73 -17.87 15.19
N ARG A 372 6.99 -16.69 14.64
CA ARG A 372 7.04 -16.43 13.20
C ARG A 372 8.12 -15.41 12.90
N VAL A 373 8.65 -15.41 11.69
CA VAL A 373 9.68 -14.49 11.24
C VAL A 373 9.30 -13.87 9.91
N SER A 374 9.59 -12.59 9.75
CA SER A 374 9.55 -11.85 8.49
C SER A 374 10.83 -11.03 8.35
N TYR A 375 11.04 -10.37 7.23
CA TYR A 375 12.18 -9.47 7.06
C TYR A 375 11.77 -8.20 6.31
N ASN A 376 12.56 -7.14 6.49
CA ASN A 376 12.42 -5.89 5.76
C ASN A 376 13.47 -5.81 4.66
N GLU A 377 13.02 -5.48 3.44
CA GLU A 377 13.82 -5.29 2.24
C GLU A 377 13.39 -4.00 1.57
N GLY A 378 14.32 -3.05 1.44
CA GLY A 378 14.05 -1.76 0.79
C GLY A 378 12.94 -0.90 1.45
N GLY A 379 12.56 -1.22 2.70
CA GLY A 379 11.44 -0.57 3.40
C GLY A 379 10.14 -1.37 3.40
N GLU A 380 10.04 -2.43 2.58
CA GLU A 380 8.89 -3.32 2.50
C GLU A 380 9.08 -4.57 3.37
N TRP A 381 7.97 -5.15 3.84
CA TRP A 381 7.99 -6.36 4.66
C TRP A 381 7.65 -7.59 3.84
N SER A 382 8.41 -8.68 4.10
CA SER A 382 8.00 -10.00 3.61
C SER A 382 6.74 -10.48 4.31
N GLU A 383 6.07 -11.47 3.72
CA GLU A 383 5.12 -12.28 4.46
C GLU A 383 5.78 -12.93 5.68
N HIS A 384 4.98 -13.31 6.66
CA HIS A 384 5.47 -14.08 7.80
C HIS A 384 5.70 -15.53 7.40
N SER A 385 6.72 -16.15 7.97
CA SER A 385 6.91 -17.62 7.87
C SER A 385 5.69 -18.37 8.43
N GLU A 386 5.64 -19.67 8.17
CA GLU A 386 4.73 -20.54 8.91
C GLU A 386 4.97 -20.37 10.41
N VAL A 387 3.87 -20.43 11.18
CA VAL A 387 3.95 -20.37 12.65
C VAL A 387 4.45 -21.70 13.17
N ILE A 388 5.53 -21.66 13.93
CA ILE A 388 6.04 -22.84 14.65
C ILE A 388 5.85 -22.65 16.15
N SER A 389 5.60 -23.73 16.87
CA SER A 389 5.44 -23.66 18.33
C SER A 389 6.34 -24.63 19.06
N ILE A 390 6.60 -24.31 20.31
CA ILE A 390 7.37 -25.14 21.22
C ILE A 390 6.90 -24.97 22.66
N THR A 391 6.97 -26.05 23.40
CA THR A 391 6.81 -26.05 24.86
C THR A 391 8.05 -26.69 25.48
N LEU A 392 8.77 -25.96 26.30
CA LEU A 392 9.80 -26.58 27.13
C LEU A 392 9.12 -27.28 28.30
N GLU A 393 9.11 -28.62 28.28
CA GLU A 393 8.56 -29.38 29.38
C GLU A 393 9.47 -29.33 30.59
N TRP A 394 8.91 -29.04 31.76
CA TRP A 394 9.60 -29.25 33.00
C TRP A 394 9.77 -30.76 33.18
N MET A 395 10.90 -31.30 32.78
CA MET A 395 11.22 -32.68 33.16
C MET A 395 11.44 -32.73 34.68
N ASP A 396 10.48 -33.29 35.41
CA ASP A 396 10.69 -33.67 36.83
C ASP A 396 11.81 -34.71 36.90
N ILE A 397 13.05 -34.21 36.99
CA ILE A 397 14.25 -35.00 37.11
C ILE A 397 14.37 -35.53 38.60
N SER A 398 13.27 -35.90 39.20
CA SER A 398 13.36 -36.71 40.43
C SER A 398 13.89 -38.13 40.18
N ARG A 399 14.19 -38.47 38.88
CA ARG A 399 14.68 -39.81 38.52
C ARG A 399 16.04 -39.90 37.80
N SER A 400 16.68 -38.81 37.37
CA SER A 400 18.10 -38.85 36.95
C SER A 400 18.67 -37.45 36.69
N LYS A 401 18.85 -36.62 37.71
CA LYS A 401 19.66 -35.40 37.53
C LYS A 401 21.12 -35.82 37.38
N ALA A 402 21.67 -35.65 36.18
CA ALA A 402 23.09 -35.39 36.06
C ALA A 402 23.37 -34.10 36.85
N LEU A 403 24.15 -34.16 37.89
CA LEU A 403 24.52 -33.00 38.68
C LEU A 403 25.31 -32.03 37.81
N PRO A 404 25.23 -30.73 38.07
CA PRO A 404 26.06 -29.76 37.35
C PRO A 404 27.52 -30.20 37.39
N ILE A 405 28.19 -30.13 36.24
CA ILE A 405 29.62 -30.52 36.14
C ILE A 405 30.55 -29.31 36.23
N HIS A 406 29.98 -28.08 36.15
CA HIS A 406 30.72 -26.83 36.28
C HIS A 406 29.97 -25.84 37.17
N PHE A 407 30.73 -24.96 37.82
CA PHE A 407 30.16 -23.79 38.48
C PHE A 407 29.69 -22.82 37.43
N ARG A 408 28.45 -22.34 37.58
CA ARG A 408 27.88 -21.31 36.70
C ARG A 408 26.98 -20.36 37.48
N LEU A 409 27.11 -19.06 37.23
CA LEU A 409 26.16 -18.04 37.63
C LEU A 409 25.40 -17.63 36.39
N HIS A 410 24.09 -17.79 36.44
CA HIS A 410 23.21 -17.38 35.35
C HIS A 410 22.85 -15.91 35.48
N GLN A 411 22.44 -15.32 34.37
CA GLN A 411 21.89 -13.98 34.37
C GLN A 411 20.64 -13.93 35.24
N ASN A 412 20.47 -12.85 35.99
CA ASN A 412 19.26 -12.67 36.75
C ASN A 412 18.03 -12.46 35.86
N TYR A 413 16.91 -13.06 36.23
CA TYR A 413 15.67 -12.97 35.50
C TYR A 413 14.48 -12.62 36.42
N PRO A 414 13.56 -11.72 35.97
CA PRO A 414 13.65 -10.88 34.77
C PRO A 414 14.77 -9.81 34.86
N ASN A 415 15.30 -9.37 33.73
CA ASN A 415 16.28 -8.28 33.66
C ASN A 415 16.02 -7.42 32.40
N PRO A 416 15.53 -6.15 32.50
CA PRO A 416 15.32 -5.41 33.75
C PRO A 416 14.22 -5.98 34.64
N PHE A 417 14.34 -5.79 35.96
CA PHE A 417 13.40 -6.33 36.97
C PHE A 417 12.52 -5.22 37.57
N ASN A 418 11.27 -5.60 37.97
CA ASN A 418 10.35 -4.72 38.69
C ASN A 418 9.26 -5.54 39.44
N PRO A 419 9.24 -5.61 40.78
CA PRO A 419 10.31 -5.22 41.71
C PRO A 419 11.26 -6.38 42.08
N GLU A 420 11.05 -7.59 41.54
CA GLU A 420 11.76 -8.81 41.91
C GLU A 420 12.52 -9.42 40.75
N THR A 421 13.63 -10.11 41.05
CA THR A 421 14.39 -10.90 40.07
C THR A 421 14.97 -12.11 40.78
N TYR A 422 15.17 -13.18 40.03
CA TYR A 422 15.79 -14.42 40.53
C TYR A 422 17.23 -14.49 40.06
N ILE A 423 18.11 -15.01 40.92
CA ILE A 423 19.52 -15.26 40.61
C ILE A 423 19.74 -16.75 40.73
N THR A 424 20.05 -17.40 39.62
CA THR A 424 20.24 -18.86 39.52
C THR A 424 21.72 -19.18 39.40
N TYR A 425 22.19 -20.25 40.05
CA TYR A 425 23.56 -20.72 39.94
C TYR A 425 23.65 -22.24 40.09
N ASP A 426 24.69 -22.82 39.49
CA ASP A 426 24.95 -24.24 39.44
C ASP A 426 26.15 -24.59 40.33
N LEU A 427 26.01 -25.63 41.14
CA LEU A 427 27.05 -26.15 42.02
C LEU A 427 27.39 -27.60 41.65
N PRO A 428 28.59 -27.89 41.15
CA PRO A 428 29.00 -29.26 40.81
C PRO A 428 29.30 -30.12 42.03
N GLU A 429 29.62 -29.51 43.17
CA GLU A 429 29.93 -30.16 44.43
C GLU A 429 29.42 -29.35 45.63
N ASP A 430 29.29 -29.99 46.79
CA ASP A 430 28.92 -29.32 48.03
C ASP A 430 30.02 -28.33 48.41
N GLY A 431 29.66 -27.08 48.67
CA GLY A 431 30.66 -26.04 48.95
C GLY A 431 30.10 -24.78 49.59
N PHE A 432 31.01 -23.98 50.12
CA PHE A 432 30.65 -22.66 50.66
C PHE A 432 30.39 -21.69 49.49
N VAL A 433 29.23 -21.03 49.51
CA VAL A 433 28.77 -20.10 48.47
C VAL A 433 28.55 -18.74 49.09
N SER A 434 29.10 -17.68 48.47
CA SER A 434 28.77 -16.30 48.76
C SER A 434 28.21 -15.67 47.47
N VAL A 435 26.97 -15.16 47.55
CA VAL A 435 26.32 -14.40 46.48
C VAL A 435 26.11 -12.97 46.96
N ASP A 436 26.85 -12.03 46.44
CA ASP A 436 26.90 -10.65 46.87
C ASP A 436 26.49 -9.68 45.75
N ILE A 437 25.66 -8.69 46.09
CA ILE A 437 25.27 -7.62 45.16
C ILE A 437 26.12 -6.38 45.45
N TYR A 438 26.71 -5.81 44.43
CA TYR A 438 27.51 -4.60 44.47
C TYR A 438 26.90 -3.47 43.63
N ASP A 439 27.12 -2.24 44.04
CA ASP A 439 26.83 -1.09 43.18
C ASP A 439 27.90 -0.95 42.07
N MET A 440 27.66 -0.07 41.10
CA MET A 440 28.60 0.19 39.98
C MET A 440 29.94 0.74 40.41
N ARG A 441 30.12 1.17 41.69
CA ARG A 441 31.35 1.61 42.28
C ARG A 441 32.08 0.52 43.07
N GLY A 442 31.52 -0.69 43.12
CA GLY A 442 32.09 -1.83 43.82
C GLY A 442 31.78 -1.83 45.32
N VAL A 443 30.76 -1.08 45.76
CA VAL A 443 30.34 -1.08 47.18
C VAL A 443 29.32 -2.18 47.39
N LEU A 444 29.55 -3.06 48.36
CA LEU A 444 28.63 -4.13 48.72
C LEU A 444 27.29 -3.54 49.18
N ILE A 445 26.21 -3.93 48.50
CA ILE A 445 24.83 -3.55 48.84
C ILE A 445 24.18 -4.59 49.72
N LYS A 446 24.31 -5.86 49.34
CA LYS A 446 23.64 -6.97 50.05
C LYS A 446 24.32 -8.31 49.76
N THR A 447 24.44 -9.13 50.77
CA THR A 447 24.75 -10.55 50.63
C THR A 447 23.46 -11.36 50.63
N LEU A 448 23.23 -12.14 49.57
CA LEU A 448 22.04 -12.98 49.40
C LEU A 448 22.24 -14.37 49.97
N VAL A 449 23.40 -14.95 49.71
CA VAL A 449 23.81 -16.28 50.23
C VAL A 449 25.21 -16.13 50.83
N ASN A 450 25.41 -16.78 51.99
CA ASN A 450 26.73 -16.84 52.63
C ASN A 450 26.78 -18.08 53.57
N ASP A 451 26.68 -19.26 52.96
CA ASP A 451 26.55 -20.52 53.70
C ASP A 451 27.04 -21.70 52.82
N VAL A 452 27.16 -22.89 53.50
CA VAL A 452 27.45 -24.13 52.79
C VAL A 452 26.19 -24.61 52.08
N GLN A 453 26.28 -24.71 50.75
CA GLN A 453 25.20 -25.16 49.89
C GLN A 453 25.53 -26.57 49.34
N PRO A 454 24.55 -27.49 49.29
CA PRO A 454 24.73 -28.77 48.65
C PRO A 454 24.77 -28.58 47.12
N ARG A 455 25.50 -29.49 46.44
CA ARG A 455 25.56 -29.56 44.98
C ARG A 455 24.16 -29.56 44.33
N GLY A 456 24.04 -29.02 43.13
CA GLY A 456 22.80 -28.94 42.38
C GLY A 456 22.53 -27.54 41.83
N TYR A 457 21.38 -27.38 41.20
CA TYR A 457 20.89 -26.09 40.67
C TYR A 457 20.22 -25.30 41.82
N ARG A 458 20.50 -24.02 41.93
CA ARG A 458 20.05 -23.13 43.03
C ARG A 458 19.46 -21.84 42.47
N THR A 459 18.41 -21.34 43.13
CA THR A 459 17.79 -20.04 42.84
C THR A 459 17.68 -19.22 44.13
#